data_5821e1eaad76e6e48c1b7ebdfeb8406f
#
_entry.id   5821e1eaad76e6e48c1b7ebdfeb8406f
#
_cell.length_a   1.000
_cell.length_b   1.000
_cell.length_c   1.000
_cell.angle_alpha   90.00
_cell.angle_beta   90.00
_cell.angle_gamma   90.00
#
_symmetry.space_group_name_H-M   'P 1'
#
loop_
_entity.id
_entity.type
_entity.pdbx_description
1 polymer ?
#
loop_
_entity_poly.entity_id
_entity_poly.type
_entity_poly.pdbx_seq_one_letter_code
_entity_poly.pdbx_strand_id
1 'polypeptide(L)'
;MEKQLGSKNASGLVPTLKLEESAAGHGFRNIAGVDEAGRGPLAGPVVVAAVILGKDWNAGHPLDDSKKLSLKKRESFFELICSEALAFKIVSISPEEIDRLNILQATLFGMYRCLAEIAPAPDYALVDGNHYPQTTVPGEAVIKGDARSKSIAAASILAKVTRDRFMVENAKRYPEWGFERHKGYPTSLHREAIAKHGLTPLHRRSFRIKPVQMSLL
;
A
#
# COMPACT_ATOMS: atom_id res chain seq x y z
N MET A 1 -24.86 25.89 35.56
CA MET A 1 -25.01 24.58 34.89
C MET A 1 -24.36 24.70 33.51
N GLU A 2 -23.06 24.47 33.45
CA GLU A 2 -22.31 24.51 32.18
C GLU A 2 -22.34 23.11 31.57
N LYS A 3 -22.85 23.03 30.36
CA LYS A 3 -22.78 21.81 29.54
C LYS A 3 -21.37 21.69 28.96
N GLN A 4 -20.56 20.80 29.51
CA GLN A 4 -19.34 20.32 28.85
C GLN A 4 -19.73 19.58 27.57
N LEU A 5 -19.48 20.20 26.42
CA LEU A 5 -19.41 19.49 25.13
C LEU A 5 -18.13 18.67 25.12
N GLY A 6 -18.27 17.37 25.35
CA GLY A 6 -17.18 16.42 25.16
C GLY A 6 -16.79 16.35 23.68
N SER A 7 -15.65 16.96 23.33
CA SER A 7 -15.01 16.74 22.05
C SER A 7 -14.54 15.29 21.98
N LYS A 8 -15.15 14.51 21.12
CA LYS A 8 -14.61 13.19 20.71
C LYS A 8 -13.35 13.45 19.91
N ASN A 9 -12.21 13.53 20.60
CA ASN A 9 -10.91 13.45 19.97
C ASN A 9 -10.79 12.03 19.40
N ALA A 10 -10.94 11.88 18.08
CA ALA A 10 -10.43 10.75 17.36
C ALA A 10 -8.89 10.88 17.39
N SER A 11 -8.26 10.33 18.43
CA SER A 11 -6.81 10.17 18.51
C SER A 11 -6.39 9.15 17.45
N GLY A 12 -6.15 9.64 16.23
CA GLY A 12 -5.55 8.84 15.19
C GLY A 12 -4.15 8.41 15.67
N LEU A 13 -3.86 7.12 15.67
CA LEU A 13 -2.52 6.62 15.90
C LEU A 13 -1.58 7.26 14.89
N VAL A 14 -0.43 7.74 15.36
CA VAL A 14 0.67 8.25 14.52
C VAL A 14 1.77 7.20 14.52
N PRO A 15 2.30 6.79 13.36
CA PRO A 15 3.35 5.78 13.29
C PRO A 15 4.61 6.24 14.02
N THR A 16 5.22 5.32 14.77
CA THR A 16 6.44 5.54 15.55
C THR A 16 7.49 4.47 15.18
N LEU A 17 8.72 4.62 15.67
CA LEU A 17 9.77 3.59 15.52
C LEU A 17 9.75 2.54 16.65
N LYS A 18 8.73 2.50 17.51
CA LYS A 18 8.71 1.59 18.67
C LYS A 18 8.81 0.11 18.29
N LEU A 19 8.23 -0.31 17.18
CA LEU A 19 8.31 -1.70 16.71
C LEU A 19 9.70 -2.00 16.16
N GLU A 20 10.29 -1.09 15.42
CA GLU A 20 11.65 -1.17 14.91
C GLU A 20 12.66 -1.16 16.07
N GLU A 21 12.50 -0.29 17.05
CA GLU A 21 13.33 -0.20 18.26
C GLU A 21 13.22 -1.48 19.11
N SER A 22 12.02 -2.06 19.21
CA SER A 22 11.82 -3.35 19.88
C SER A 22 12.57 -4.47 19.17
N ALA A 23 12.48 -4.57 17.85
CA ALA A 23 13.24 -5.56 17.08
C ALA A 23 14.77 -5.33 17.21
N ALA A 24 15.20 -4.07 17.16
CA ALA A 24 16.61 -3.72 17.37
C ALA A 24 17.14 -4.11 18.76
N GLY A 25 16.29 -4.00 19.79
CA GLY A 25 16.60 -4.47 21.16
C GLY A 25 16.83 -5.99 21.25
N HIS A 26 16.31 -6.77 20.31
CA HIS A 26 16.57 -8.20 20.16
C HIS A 26 17.77 -8.53 19.26
N GLY A 27 18.52 -7.50 18.80
CA GLY A 27 19.76 -7.66 18.03
C GLY A 27 19.58 -7.54 16.51
N PHE A 28 18.37 -7.34 15.99
CA PHE A 28 18.14 -7.10 14.57
C PHE A 28 18.62 -5.70 14.15
N ARG A 29 19.10 -5.56 12.90
CA ARG A 29 19.71 -4.31 12.42
C ARG A 29 18.99 -3.73 11.19
N ASN A 30 18.61 -4.59 10.25
CA ASN A 30 17.95 -4.24 9.00
C ASN A 30 16.48 -4.61 9.07
N ILE A 31 15.68 -3.79 9.76
CA ILE A 31 14.26 -4.06 9.97
C ILE A 31 13.48 -3.48 8.79
N ALA A 32 12.85 -4.35 7.99
CA ALA A 32 12.03 -3.95 6.86
C ALA A 32 10.57 -3.77 7.28
N GLY A 33 9.96 -2.63 6.96
CA GLY A 33 8.51 -2.47 6.94
C GLY A 33 7.97 -2.82 5.56
N VAL A 34 6.86 -3.56 5.49
CA VAL A 34 6.26 -4.03 4.25
C VAL A 34 4.77 -3.71 4.23
N ASP A 35 4.28 -3.16 3.11
CA ASP A 35 2.86 -2.89 2.89
C ASP A 35 2.51 -3.00 1.40
N GLU A 36 1.21 -3.06 1.09
CA GLU A 36 0.69 -3.13 -0.27
C GLU A 36 -0.35 -2.06 -0.59
N ALA A 37 -0.50 -1.78 -1.87
CA ALA A 37 -1.58 -0.98 -2.41
C ALA A 37 -2.28 -1.69 -3.57
N GLY A 38 -3.62 -1.65 -3.58
CA GLY A 38 -4.36 -2.13 -4.73
C GLY A 38 -4.97 -3.52 -4.61
N ARG A 39 -5.30 -4.02 -3.42
CA ARG A 39 -6.02 -5.30 -3.26
C ARG A 39 -7.48 -5.24 -3.73
N GLY A 40 -8.19 -4.15 -3.43
CA GLY A 40 -9.62 -4.01 -3.70
C GLY A 40 -10.06 -3.56 -5.10
N PRO A 41 -9.22 -2.91 -5.93
CA PRO A 41 -9.59 -2.48 -7.28
C PRO A 41 -9.92 -3.62 -8.23
N LEU A 42 -10.82 -3.33 -9.21
CA LEU A 42 -11.19 -4.24 -10.31
C LEU A 42 -10.14 -4.26 -11.42
N ALA A 43 -9.25 -3.25 -11.46
CA ALA A 43 -8.23 -3.11 -12.50
C ALA A 43 -6.89 -2.64 -11.93
N GLY A 44 -5.81 -2.98 -12.61
CA GLY A 44 -4.45 -2.63 -12.28
C GLY A 44 -3.77 -3.63 -11.34
N PRO A 45 -2.46 -3.46 -11.11
CA PRO A 45 -1.66 -4.36 -10.30
C PRO A 45 -1.98 -4.24 -8.80
N VAL A 46 -1.58 -5.24 -8.02
CA VAL A 46 -1.22 -5.01 -6.62
C VAL A 46 0.25 -4.64 -6.56
N VAL A 47 0.56 -3.55 -5.88
CA VAL A 47 1.93 -3.07 -5.70
C VAL A 47 2.30 -3.25 -4.25
N VAL A 48 3.44 -3.90 -4.02
CA VAL A 48 4.01 -4.13 -2.69
C VAL A 48 5.31 -3.34 -2.59
N ALA A 49 5.58 -2.78 -1.43
CA ALA A 49 6.87 -2.17 -1.14
C ALA A 49 7.43 -2.69 0.19
N ALA A 50 8.76 -2.75 0.26
CA ALA A 50 9.51 -2.94 1.50
C ALA A 50 10.46 -1.76 1.68
N VAL A 51 10.61 -1.28 2.91
CA VAL A 51 11.48 -0.14 3.26
C VAL A 51 12.26 -0.46 4.52
N ILE A 52 13.58 -0.26 4.47
CA ILE A 52 14.46 -0.26 5.64
C ILE A 52 14.83 1.20 5.92
N LEU A 53 14.38 1.73 7.05
CA LEU A 53 14.73 3.08 7.47
C LEU A 53 16.10 3.09 8.16
N GLY A 54 16.92 4.12 7.90
CA GLY A 54 18.17 4.34 8.61
C GLY A 54 17.94 4.69 10.08
N LYS A 55 18.96 4.51 10.93
CA LYS A 55 18.90 4.83 12.37
C LYS A 55 18.57 6.30 12.63
N ASP A 56 18.96 7.19 11.73
CA ASP A 56 18.81 8.64 11.87
C ASP A 56 17.50 9.17 11.27
N TRP A 57 16.62 8.28 10.74
CA TRP A 57 15.35 8.67 10.13
C TRP A 57 14.41 9.46 11.07
N ASN A 58 14.67 9.44 12.35
CA ASN A 58 13.71 9.91 13.36
C ASN A 58 13.56 11.43 13.47
N ALA A 59 14.54 12.22 13.07
CA ALA A 59 14.69 13.58 13.60
C ALA A 59 13.81 14.66 12.94
N GLY A 60 13.04 14.39 11.90
CA GLY A 60 12.33 15.49 11.22
C GLY A 60 11.16 15.12 10.33
N HIS A 61 10.84 13.85 10.18
CA HIS A 61 9.85 13.43 9.18
C HIS A 61 8.59 12.86 9.84
N PRO A 62 7.54 13.68 10.01
CA PRO A 62 6.25 13.22 10.53
C PRO A 62 5.52 12.42 9.43
N LEU A 63 5.92 11.13 9.26
CA LEU A 63 5.13 10.21 8.46
C LEU A 63 3.77 10.02 9.14
N ASP A 64 2.71 10.08 8.36
CA ASP A 64 1.35 9.75 8.78
C ASP A 64 0.81 8.67 7.83
N ASP A 65 -0.28 8.04 8.21
CA ASP A 65 -1.03 7.11 7.38
C ASP A 65 -1.21 7.67 5.96
N SER A 66 -0.73 6.94 4.95
CA SER A 66 -0.75 7.36 3.53
C SER A 66 -2.14 7.76 3.03
N LYS A 67 -3.21 7.23 3.64
CA LYS A 67 -4.61 7.50 3.29
C LYS A 67 -5.09 8.86 3.82
N LYS A 68 -4.42 9.39 4.87
CA LYS A 68 -4.72 10.72 5.45
C LYS A 68 -3.95 11.85 4.76
N LEU A 69 -2.88 11.52 4.05
CA LEU A 69 -2.05 12.50 3.36
C LEU A 69 -2.72 13.02 2.08
N SER A 70 -2.60 14.33 1.81
CA SER A 70 -2.93 14.88 0.51
C SER A 70 -2.02 14.29 -0.59
N LEU A 71 -2.46 14.33 -1.85
CA LEU A 71 -1.65 13.87 -2.98
C LEU A 71 -0.24 14.51 -2.98
N LYS A 72 -0.17 15.85 -2.84
CA LYS A 72 1.10 16.60 -2.83
C LYS A 72 2.02 16.17 -1.69
N LYS A 73 1.50 15.98 -0.48
CA LYS A 73 2.30 15.50 0.66
C LYS A 73 2.79 14.06 0.43
N ARG A 74 1.94 13.20 -0.13
CA ARG A 74 2.31 11.81 -0.42
C ARG A 74 3.42 11.72 -1.45
N GLU A 75 3.37 12.55 -2.51
CA GLU A 75 4.44 12.66 -3.50
C GLU A 75 5.75 13.17 -2.88
N SER A 76 5.69 14.21 -2.04
CA SER A 76 6.88 14.71 -1.32
C SER A 76 7.50 13.63 -0.41
N PHE A 77 6.69 12.85 0.30
CA PHE A 77 7.20 11.76 1.12
C PHE A 77 7.74 10.60 0.28
N PHE A 78 7.17 10.33 -0.88
CA PHE A 78 7.72 9.32 -1.80
C PHE A 78 9.16 9.67 -2.19
N GLU A 79 9.41 10.89 -2.65
CA GLU A 79 10.74 11.35 -3.02
C GLU A 79 11.71 11.33 -1.82
N LEU A 80 11.25 11.77 -0.65
CA LEU A 80 12.02 11.74 0.57
C LEU A 80 12.42 10.30 0.97
N ILE A 81 11.47 9.35 0.96
CA ILE A 81 11.75 7.95 1.29
C ILE A 81 12.75 7.37 0.29
N CYS A 82 12.60 7.65 -1.01
CA CYS A 82 13.52 7.17 -2.04
C CYS A 82 14.95 7.73 -1.86
N SER A 83 15.09 8.95 -1.33
CA SER A 83 16.42 9.58 -1.15
C SER A 83 17.09 9.24 0.18
N GLU A 84 16.33 8.96 1.24
CA GLU A 84 16.88 8.87 2.60
C GLU A 84 16.72 7.50 3.27
N ALA A 85 15.88 6.60 2.74
CA ALA A 85 15.81 5.24 3.27
C ALA A 85 17.13 4.51 3.04
N LEU A 86 17.53 3.67 4.01
CA LEU A 86 18.70 2.81 3.85
C LEU A 86 18.56 1.89 2.65
N ALA A 87 17.34 1.35 2.45
CA ALA A 87 16.97 0.57 1.28
C ALA A 87 15.46 0.57 1.08
N PHE A 88 15.05 0.37 -0.15
CA PHE A 88 13.66 0.05 -0.48
C PHE A 88 13.59 -0.88 -1.71
N LYS A 89 12.50 -1.60 -1.80
CA LYS A 89 12.14 -2.41 -2.98
C LYS A 89 10.66 -2.26 -3.26
N ILE A 90 10.31 -2.11 -4.54
CA ILE A 90 8.92 -2.06 -5.00
C ILE A 90 8.72 -3.18 -6.02
N VAL A 91 7.65 -3.95 -5.85
CA VAL A 91 7.26 -5.05 -6.74
C VAL A 91 5.81 -4.86 -7.16
N SER A 92 5.56 -4.94 -8.45
CA SER A 92 4.21 -4.94 -9.03
C SER A 92 3.84 -6.34 -9.48
N ILE A 93 2.68 -6.82 -9.03
CA ILE A 93 2.09 -8.10 -9.46
C ILE A 93 0.94 -7.78 -10.41
N SER A 94 1.01 -8.31 -11.61
CA SER A 94 0.09 -7.99 -12.70
C SER A 94 -1.33 -8.50 -12.47
N PRO A 95 -2.35 -7.96 -13.17
CA PRO A 95 -3.70 -8.51 -13.15
C PRO A 95 -3.77 -9.99 -13.51
N GLU A 96 -2.96 -10.45 -14.47
CA GLU A 96 -2.90 -11.85 -14.89
C GLU A 96 -2.36 -12.77 -13.78
N GLU A 97 -1.32 -12.32 -13.07
CA GLU A 97 -0.80 -13.05 -11.91
C GLU A 97 -1.80 -13.09 -10.77
N ILE A 98 -2.55 -11.98 -10.53
CA ILE A 98 -3.63 -11.93 -9.55
C ILE A 98 -4.73 -12.93 -9.90
N ASP A 99 -5.13 -13.01 -11.17
CA ASP A 99 -6.15 -13.94 -11.64
C ASP A 99 -5.71 -15.41 -11.48
N ARG A 100 -4.42 -15.70 -11.65
CA ARG A 100 -3.85 -17.03 -11.48
C ARG A 100 -3.71 -17.44 -10.02
N LEU A 101 -3.25 -16.53 -9.15
CA LEU A 101 -2.87 -16.82 -7.76
C LEU A 101 -3.98 -16.55 -6.75
N ASN A 102 -4.99 -15.78 -7.07
CA ASN A 102 -5.89 -14.97 -6.24
C ASN A 102 -5.17 -13.80 -5.56
N ILE A 103 -5.96 -12.82 -5.07
CA ILE A 103 -5.40 -11.56 -4.54
C ILE A 103 -4.58 -11.75 -3.27
N LEU A 104 -4.94 -12.70 -2.40
CA LEU A 104 -4.18 -12.96 -1.18
C LEU A 104 -2.80 -13.52 -1.51
N GLN A 105 -2.75 -14.59 -2.32
CA GLN A 105 -1.49 -15.23 -2.69
C GLN A 105 -0.60 -14.31 -3.55
N ALA A 106 -1.20 -13.54 -4.44
CA ALA A 106 -0.49 -12.53 -5.23
C ALA A 106 0.15 -11.45 -4.34
N THR A 107 -0.56 -10.99 -3.31
CA THR A 107 -0.02 -10.04 -2.33
C THR A 107 1.15 -10.64 -1.54
N LEU A 108 0.96 -11.83 -0.98
CA LEU A 108 2.02 -12.53 -0.21
C LEU A 108 3.24 -12.85 -1.08
N PHE A 109 3.04 -13.21 -2.34
CA PHE A 109 4.13 -13.40 -3.29
C PHE A 109 4.90 -12.10 -3.56
N GLY A 110 4.20 -10.98 -3.71
CA GLY A 110 4.83 -9.66 -3.82
C GLY A 110 5.64 -9.29 -2.59
N MET A 111 5.11 -9.56 -1.38
CA MET A 111 5.82 -9.34 -0.11
C MET A 111 7.08 -10.21 0.01
N TYR A 112 6.98 -11.50 -0.33
CA TYR A 112 8.13 -12.39 -0.42
C TYR A 112 9.20 -11.84 -1.37
N ARG A 113 8.82 -11.42 -2.57
CA ARG A 113 9.75 -10.86 -3.55
C ARG A 113 10.42 -9.58 -3.05
N CYS A 114 9.69 -8.68 -2.41
CA CYS A 114 10.27 -7.48 -1.82
C CYS A 114 11.34 -7.83 -0.80
N LEU A 115 11.07 -8.77 0.12
CA LEU A 115 12.01 -9.19 1.16
C LEU A 115 13.22 -9.94 0.60
N ALA A 116 13.05 -10.70 -0.47
CA ALA A 116 14.13 -11.45 -1.11
C ALA A 116 15.04 -10.59 -2.01
N GLU A 117 14.50 -9.49 -2.56
CA GLU A 117 15.17 -8.66 -3.56
C GLU A 117 15.70 -7.33 -3.03
N ILE A 118 15.34 -6.92 -1.80
CA ILE A 118 15.84 -5.68 -1.18
C ILE A 118 17.31 -5.87 -0.72
N ALA A 119 18.14 -4.84 -0.95
CA ALA A 119 19.54 -4.86 -0.54
C ALA A 119 19.93 -3.53 0.17
N PRO A 120 20.52 -3.58 1.38
CA PRO A 120 20.95 -4.78 2.12
C PRO A 120 19.77 -5.67 2.52
N ALA A 121 20.02 -6.99 2.66
CA ALA A 121 19.01 -7.95 3.07
C ALA A 121 18.49 -7.63 4.48
N PRO A 122 17.15 -7.72 4.70
CA PRO A 122 16.59 -7.54 6.02
C PRO A 122 16.87 -8.76 6.90
N ASP A 123 17.11 -8.52 8.18
CA ASP A 123 17.23 -9.55 9.20
C ASP A 123 15.97 -9.68 10.08
N TYR A 124 15.02 -8.75 9.93
CA TYR A 124 13.67 -8.80 10.49
C TYR A 124 12.68 -8.05 9.60
N ALA A 125 11.41 -8.47 9.59
CA ALA A 125 10.37 -7.78 8.84
C ALA A 125 9.08 -7.55 9.65
N LEU A 126 8.53 -6.33 9.52
CA LEU A 126 7.24 -5.90 10.02
C LEU A 126 6.30 -5.78 8.81
N VAL A 127 5.26 -6.60 8.73
CA VAL A 127 4.34 -6.67 7.57
C VAL A 127 2.98 -6.16 7.96
N ASP A 128 2.40 -5.22 7.19
CA ASP A 128 1.03 -4.75 7.45
C ASP A 128 0.01 -5.87 7.27
N GLY A 129 -0.99 -5.90 8.17
CA GLY A 129 -2.10 -6.84 8.11
C GLY A 129 -1.99 -8.00 9.09
N ASN A 130 -2.62 -9.13 8.71
CA ASN A 130 -2.76 -10.33 9.56
C ASN A 130 -2.11 -11.59 8.95
N HIS A 131 -1.40 -11.43 7.84
CA HIS A 131 -0.69 -12.53 7.19
C HIS A 131 0.76 -12.18 6.98
N TYR A 132 1.64 -13.13 7.25
CA TYR A 132 3.07 -13.03 7.00
C TYR A 132 3.44 -13.87 5.77
N PRO A 133 4.27 -13.38 4.84
CA PRO A 133 4.68 -14.15 3.66
C PRO A 133 5.56 -15.34 4.06
N GLN A 134 5.52 -16.39 3.27
CA GLN A 134 6.42 -17.53 3.46
C GLN A 134 7.84 -17.12 3.00
N THR A 135 8.72 -16.85 3.97
CA THR A 135 10.09 -16.36 3.74
C THR A 135 11.02 -16.87 4.85
N THR A 136 12.34 -16.82 4.60
CA THR A 136 13.37 -17.12 5.62
C THR A 136 13.67 -15.95 6.55
N VAL A 137 13.22 -14.75 6.20
CA VAL A 137 13.36 -13.56 7.05
C VAL A 137 12.42 -13.68 8.24
N PRO A 138 12.92 -13.66 9.51
CA PRO A 138 12.03 -13.64 10.67
C PRO A 138 11.26 -12.33 10.74
N GLY A 139 10.09 -12.37 11.39
CA GLY A 139 9.27 -11.16 11.52
C GLY A 139 7.85 -11.43 11.98
N GLU A 140 7.02 -10.43 11.91
CA GLU A 140 5.62 -10.51 12.35
C GLU A 140 4.66 -9.72 11.44
N ALA A 141 3.40 -10.17 11.43
CA ALA A 141 2.31 -9.41 10.85
C ALA A 141 1.76 -8.41 11.88
N VAL A 142 1.60 -7.16 11.49
CA VAL A 142 1.20 -6.06 12.37
C VAL A 142 -0.14 -5.50 11.90
N ILE A 143 -1.21 -5.78 12.64
CA ILE A 143 -2.55 -5.24 12.33
C ILE A 143 -2.52 -3.71 12.43
N LYS A 144 -2.96 -3.03 11.34
CA LYS A 144 -2.87 -1.57 11.16
C LYS A 144 -1.43 -1.05 11.32
N GLY A 145 -0.50 -1.78 10.73
CA GLY A 145 0.92 -1.50 10.82
C GLY A 145 1.28 -0.13 10.25
N ASP A 146 0.62 0.31 9.19
CA ASP A 146 0.75 1.62 8.57
C ASP A 146 0.48 2.80 9.54
N ALA A 147 -0.33 2.58 10.56
CA ALA A 147 -0.59 3.55 11.62
C ALA A 147 0.31 3.36 12.88
N ARG A 148 1.17 2.35 12.94
CA ARG A 148 1.93 1.97 14.13
C ARG A 148 3.45 1.98 13.94
N SER A 149 3.94 1.61 12.75
CA SER A 149 5.34 1.48 12.38
C SER A 149 5.70 2.49 11.30
N LYS A 150 6.79 3.22 11.46
CA LYS A 150 7.26 4.18 10.44
C LYS A 150 7.78 3.49 9.18
N SER A 151 8.41 2.34 9.30
CA SER A 151 8.88 1.58 8.14
C SER A 151 7.71 1.02 7.31
N ILE A 152 6.64 0.54 7.96
CA ILE A 152 5.42 0.12 7.26
C ILE A 152 4.71 1.33 6.62
N ALA A 153 4.60 2.46 7.33
CA ALA A 153 4.00 3.69 6.78
C ALA A 153 4.78 4.20 5.55
N ALA A 154 6.11 4.12 5.57
CA ALA A 154 6.94 4.45 4.42
C ALA A 154 6.67 3.49 3.24
N ALA A 155 6.59 2.20 3.50
CA ALA A 155 6.25 1.19 2.48
C ALA A 155 4.86 1.45 1.88
N SER A 156 3.87 1.77 2.72
CA SER A 156 2.51 2.16 2.30
C SER A 156 2.52 3.32 1.30
N ILE A 157 3.31 4.36 1.58
CA ILE A 157 3.46 5.52 0.69
C ILE A 157 4.09 5.09 -0.65
N LEU A 158 5.18 4.32 -0.62
CA LEU A 158 5.83 3.87 -1.86
C LEU A 158 4.91 3.01 -2.72
N ALA A 159 4.23 2.04 -2.11
CA ALA A 159 3.28 1.19 -2.81
C ALA A 159 2.12 1.99 -3.41
N LYS A 160 1.54 2.92 -2.63
CA LYS A 160 0.39 3.73 -3.04
C LYS A 160 0.73 4.69 -4.17
N VAL A 161 1.83 5.43 -4.07
CA VAL A 161 2.22 6.39 -5.11
C VAL A 161 2.59 5.67 -6.40
N THR A 162 3.38 4.62 -6.32
CA THR A 162 3.76 3.82 -7.50
C THR A 162 2.53 3.29 -8.23
N ARG A 163 1.57 2.73 -7.48
CA ARG A 163 0.34 2.21 -8.07
C ARG A 163 -0.52 3.31 -8.69
N ASP A 164 -0.69 4.44 -8.00
CA ASP A 164 -1.51 5.54 -8.51
C ASP A 164 -0.91 6.16 -9.78
N ARG A 165 0.43 6.33 -9.83
CA ARG A 165 1.16 6.78 -11.03
C ARG A 165 0.94 5.80 -12.20
N PHE A 166 1.03 4.48 -11.95
CA PHE A 166 0.73 3.47 -12.96
C PHE A 166 -0.67 3.60 -13.53
N MET A 167 -1.69 3.79 -12.69
CA MET A 167 -3.09 3.92 -13.14
C MET A 167 -3.33 5.23 -13.90
N VAL A 168 -2.69 6.34 -13.52
CA VAL A 168 -2.75 7.62 -14.24
C VAL A 168 -2.11 7.53 -15.62
N GLU A 169 -0.95 6.88 -15.71
CA GLU A 169 -0.28 6.69 -17.00
C GLU A 169 -1.11 5.83 -17.96
N ASN A 170 -1.69 4.76 -17.44
CA ASN A 170 -2.55 3.89 -18.25
C ASN A 170 -3.91 4.51 -18.61
N ALA A 171 -4.36 5.54 -17.91
CA ALA A 171 -5.55 6.30 -18.32
C ALA A 171 -5.38 6.98 -19.69
N LYS A 172 -4.16 7.33 -20.07
CA LYS A 172 -3.87 7.85 -21.42
C LYS A 172 -4.13 6.83 -22.52
N ARG A 173 -3.91 5.55 -22.23
CA ARG A 173 -4.15 4.45 -23.16
C ARG A 173 -5.61 3.99 -23.18
N TYR A 174 -6.32 4.19 -22.07
CA TYR A 174 -7.71 3.77 -21.87
C TYR A 174 -8.55 4.93 -21.32
N PRO A 175 -8.73 6.04 -22.08
CA PRO A 175 -9.35 7.26 -21.56
C PRO A 175 -10.82 7.08 -21.17
N GLU A 176 -11.54 6.15 -21.81
CA GLU A 176 -12.96 5.92 -21.58
C GLU A 176 -13.26 5.28 -20.20
N TRP A 177 -12.25 4.65 -19.57
CA TRP A 177 -12.45 3.98 -18.27
C TRP A 177 -12.25 4.91 -17.07
N GLY A 178 -11.64 6.10 -17.23
CA GLY A 178 -11.46 7.08 -16.15
C GLY A 178 -10.50 6.64 -15.03
N PHE A 179 -9.47 5.85 -15.35
CA PHE A 179 -8.51 5.31 -14.37
C PHE A 179 -7.77 6.40 -13.59
N GLU A 180 -7.60 7.59 -14.17
CA GLU A 180 -6.98 8.75 -13.51
C GLU A 180 -7.81 9.27 -12.32
N ARG A 181 -9.11 8.97 -12.28
CA ARG A 181 -10.01 9.40 -11.20
C ARG A 181 -10.08 8.37 -10.09
N HIS A 182 -10.47 7.15 -10.41
CA HIS A 182 -10.78 6.11 -9.42
C HIS A 182 -9.70 5.04 -9.26
N LYS A 183 -8.58 5.11 -10.00
CA LYS A 183 -7.43 4.19 -9.90
C LYS A 183 -7.83 2.69 -9.98
N GLY A 184 -8.89 2.38 -10.73
CA GLY A 184 -9.42 1.02 -10.88
C GLY A 184 -10.35 0.53 -9.77
N TYR A 185 -10.66 1.35 -8.76
CA TYR A 185 -11.63 0.99 -7.72
C TYR A 185 -13.07 0.87 -8.27
N PRO A 186 -13.94 0.05 -7.64
CA PRO A 186 -15.28 -0.26 -8.12
C PRO A 186 -16.29 0.88 -7.87
N THR A 187 -16.00 2.08 -8.37
CA THR A 187 -16.92 3.23 -8.35
C THR A 187 -18.03 3.03 -9.37
N SER A 188 -19.13 3.82 -9.29
CA SER A 188 -20.19 3.82 -10.31
C SER A 188 -19.63 4.13 -11.68
N LEU A 189 -18.80 5.18 -11.79
CA LEU A 189 -18.12 5.58 -13.02
C LEU A 189 -17.34 4.41 -13.66
N HIS A 190 -16.56 3.66 -12.86
CA HIS A 190 -15.78 2.53 -13.37
C HIS A 190 -16.69 1.39 -13.85
N ARG A 191 -17.75 1.07 -13.10
CA ARG A 191 -18.71 0.02 -13.50
C ARG A 191 -19.50 0.40 -14.75
N GLU A 192 -19.89 1.66 -14.89
CA GLU A 192 -20.55 2.19 -16.09
C GLU A 192 -19.62 2.11 -17.32
N ALA A 193 -18.36 2.50 -17.16
CA ALA A 193 -17.36 2.38 -18.20
C ALA A 193 -17.17 0.91 -18.65
N ILE A 194 -17.09 -0.03 -17.70
CA ILE A 194 -17.00 -1.46 -17.99
C ILE A 194 -18.26 -1.96 -18.73
N ALA A 195 -19.44 -1.55 -18.28
CA ALA A 195 -20.70 -1.94 -18.93
C ALA A 195 -20.80 -1.45 -20.39
N LYS A 196 -20.27 -0.25 -20.67
CA LYS A 196 -20.29 0.38 -21.98
C LYS A 196 -19.18 -0.09 -22.92
N HIS A 197 -17.97 -0.25 -22.40
CA HIS A 197 -16.76 -0.45 -23.22
C HIS A 197 -16.11 -1.84 -23.01
N GLY A 198 -16.63 -2.65 -22.07
CA GLY A 198 -16.05 -3.96 -21.75
C GLY A 198 -14.82 -3.87 -20.86
N LEU A 199 -14.05 -4.96 -20.81
CA LEU A 199 -12.84 -5.07 -20.01
C LEU A 199 -11.59 -4.74 -20.83
N THR A 200 -10.64 -4.05 -20.23
CA THR A 200 -9.28 -3.89 -20.76
C THR A 200 -8.35 -5.01 -20.25
N PRO A 201 -7.14 -5.16 -20.78
CA PRO A 201 -6.13 -6.05 -20.21
C PRO A 201 -5.72 -5.74 -18.78
N LEU A 202 -6.03 -4.54 -18.27
CA LEU A 202 -5.77 -4.16 -16.88
C LEU A 202 -6.79 -4.71 -15.89
N HIS A 203 -7.96 -5.20 -16.37
CA HIS A 203 -8.99 -5.72 -15.48
C HIS A 203 -8.67 -7.12 -14.99
N ARG A 204 -9.00 -7.36 -13.73
CA ARG A 204 -8.87 -8.65 -13.04
C ARG A 204 -10.10 -9.48 -13.30
N ARG A 205 -9.98 -10.47 -14.15
CA ARG A 205 -11.10 -11.31 -14.61
C ARG A 205 -11.69 -12.19 -13.52
N SER A 206 -10.88 -12.53 -12.52
CA SER A 206 -11.32 -13.31 -11.34
C SER A 206 -12.15 -12.48 -10.35
N PHE A 207 -12.18 -11.15 -10.49
CA PHE A 207 -12.92 -10.28 -9.58
C PHE A 207 -14.38 -10.14 -10.01
N ARG A 208 -15.30 -10.30 -9.05
CA ARG A 208 -16.73 -10.14 -9.31
C ARG A 208 -17.09 -8.68 -9.48
N ILE A 209 -17.59 -8.33 -10.68
CA ILE A 209 -18.12 -7.00 -10.99
C ILE A 209 -19.61 -7.00 -10.64
N LYS A 210 -19.99 -6.20 -9.63
CA LYS A 210 -21.43 -6.00 -9.32
C LYS A 210 -22.06 -5.12 -10.39
N PRO A 211 -23.24 -5.47 -10.92
CA PRO A 211 -23.96 -4.62 -11.85
C PRO A 211 -24.21 -3.21 -11.29
N VAL A 212 -24.31 -2.24 -12.18
CA VAL A 212 -24.82 -0.91 -11.81
C VAL A 212 -26.30 -1.07 -11.47
N GLN A 213 -26.71 -0.70 -10.26
CA GLN A 213 -28.14 -0.58 -9.97
C GLN A 213 -28.68 0.61 -10.78
N MET A 214 -29.42 0.32 -11.84
CA MET A 214 -30.25 1.35 -12.47
C MET A 214 -31.35 1.66 -11.45
N SER A 215 -31.34 2.86 -10.86
CA SER A 215 -32.52 3.38 -10.17
C SER A 215 -33.60 3.49 -11.22
N LEU A 216 -34.66 2.67 -11.09
CA LEU A 216 -35.90 2.89 -11.80
C LEU A 216 -36.44 4.25 -11.31
N LEU A 217 -36.38 5.26 -12.18
CA LEU A 217 -37.13 6.51 -12.03
C LEU A 217 -38.58 6.24 -12.24
#